data_c99b50c7f2533b1f09b99d5cfe59b73c
#
_entry.id   c99b50c7f2533b1f09b99d5cfe59b73c
#
_cell.length_a   1.000
_cell.length_b   1.000
_cell.length_c   1.000
_cell.angle_alpha   90.00
_cell.angle_beta   90.00
_cell.angle_gamma   90.00
#
_symmetry.space_group_name_H-M   'P 1'
#
loop_
_entity.id
_entity.type
_entity.pdbx_description
1 polymer ?
#
loop_
_entity_poly.entity_id
_entity_poly.type
_entity_poly.pdbx_seq_one_letter_code
_entity_poly.pdbx_strand_id
1 'polypeptide(L)'
;FYYLYGLERAGRLSGRRFFGENDWYRSGARHLIGMQNKRNGQWDGGGNTETIVATSFSLLFLSKGMAPVLINKLKYGPGAVKQDDIDDWNRQPNDIRNLTSRLTGAQDWPKLMTWQVVDLNQASGDGSVGDINQAPVLYLSGANRPEFDQKQIELLREYVNLGGFILAVNNCGSEDFRAGIHNLVAKMYPNGETSLQRLTAEHPVFRTEYLLDADSSELWGAEFGCRTAIMYSPDDLGCLWNRWSKLDPPNRPAQFSGRVERAMRVGTNIITYATGREPVNKLKRQELANRKDEDSRVSRGLMQIAQVRHTGGWDTAPTAARNILLAVNRTVGLTASTEPASVLLSDKSLFDYSMLVMHGRHAFTTTAEERERLGEYLGRGRLLMADACCGSKQFDRAFRDFMQDLYPGKKLERIPVDHELFTDEDFHNLRQVQRRVTVEGQNATLEGGVDSGPPFLEGIQIDGRYVVIYSKFDISCALERQASIACAGYVTEDAVRISVNILLYSMLRKGGLPATR
;
A
#
# COMPACT_ATOMS: atom_id res chain seq x y z
N PHE A 1 -27.49 -23.98 -8.60
CA PHE A 1 -27.29 -22.53 -8.71
C PHE A 1 -27.85 -21.79 -7.49
N TYR A 2 -29.10 -22.03 -7.09
CA TYR A 2 -29.72 -21.41 -5.91
C TYR A 2 -28.94 -21.69 -4.60
N TYR A 3 -28.45 -22.92 -4.43
CA TYR A 3 -27.58 -23.28 -3.30
C TYR A 3 -26.32 -22.43 -3.25
N LEU A 4 -25.61 -22.25 -4.37
CA LEU A 4 -24.40 -21.41 -4.44
C LEU A 4 -24.73 -19.95 -4.12
N TYR A 5 -25.85 -19.43 -4.61
CA TYR A 5 -26.32 -18.09 -4.24
C TYR A 5 -26.57 -17.97 -2.72
N GLY A 6 -27.20 -18.97 -2.11
CA GLY A 6 -27.39 -19.03 -0.65
C GLY A 6 -26.07 -19.09 0.11
N LEU A 7 -25.11 -19.87 -0.39
CA LEU A 7 -23.77 -20.00 0.18
C LEU A 7 -22.99 -18.67 0.11
N GLU A 8 -23.06 -17.96 -1.03
CA GLU A 8 -22.47 -16.61 -1.21
C GLU A 8 -23.03 -15.63 -0.18
N ARG A 9 -24.35 -15.61 0.00
CA ARG A 9 -24.98 -14.74 0.98
C ARG A 9 -24.57 -15.09 2.42
N ALA A 10 -24.52 -16.37 2.76
CA ALA A 10 -24.08 -16.83 4.08
C ALA A 10 -22.62 -16.42 4.35
N GLY A 11 -21.72 -16.63 3.39
CA GLY A 11 -20.31 -16.24 3.48
C GLY A 11 -20.12 -14.74 3.66
N ARG A 12 -20.78 -13.94 2.82
CA ARG A 12 -20.66 -12.47 2.88
C ARG A 12 -21.28 -11.86 4.13
N LEU A 13 -22.48 -12.32 4.52
CA LEU A 13 -23.18 -11.77 5.68
C LEU A 13 -22.48 -12.12 7.00
N SER A 14 -21.85 -13.30 7.05
CA SER A 14 -21.07 -13.74 8.22
C SER A 14 -19.61 -13.25 8.18
N GLY A 15 -19.14 -12.66 7.09
CA GLY A 15 -17.74 -12.31 6.89
C GLY A 15 -16.79 -13.50 6.79
N ARG A 16 -17.32 -14.71 6.60
CA ARG A 16 -16.51 -15.94 6.55
C ARG A 16 -16.00 -16.19 5.13
N ARG A 17 -14.68 -16.34 5.00
CA ARG A 17 -14.01 -16.80 3.78
C ARG A 17 -14.10 -18.33 3.63
N PHE A 18 -14.02 -19.04 4.73
CA PHE A 18 -14.03 -20.50 4.75
C PHE A 18 -15.26 -21.03 5.49
N PHE A 19 -15.84 -22.11 4.96
CA PHE A 19 -16.74 -23.00 5.67
C PHE A 19 -16.03 -24.34 5.84
N GLY A 20 -15.61 -24.66 7.07
CA GLY A 20 -14.62 -25.69 7.30
C GLY A 20 -13.30 -25.32 6.62
N GLU A 21 -12.71 -26.23 5.87
CA GLU A 21 -11.47 -26.02 5.11
C GLU A 21 -11.71 -25.46 3.70
N ASN A 22 -12.96 -25.29 3.28
CA ASN A 22 -13.29 -24.89 1.93
C ASN A 22 -13.43 -23.38 1.79
N ASP A 23 -12.60 -22.76 0.93
CA ASP A 23 -12.83 -21.41 0.42
C ASP A 23 -14.08 -21.47 -0.48
N TRP A 24 -15.21 -21.03 0.07
CA TRP A 24 -16.51 -21.15 -0.59
C TRP A 24 -16.56 -20.42 -1.94
N TYR A 25 -15.86 -19.28 -2.04
CA TYR A 25 -15.87 -18.53 -3.29
C TYR A 25 -15.03 -19.21 -4.37
N ARG A 26 -13.79 -19.62 -4.04
CA ARG A 26 -12.92 -20.31 -4.99
C ARG A 26 -13.51 -21.63 -5.46
N SER A 27 -14.06 -22.40 -4.53
CA SER A 27 -14.69 -23.70 -4.85
C SER A 27 -15.91 -23.51 -5.75
N GLY A 28 -16.79 -22.56 -5.40
CA GLY A 28 -17.99 -22.27 -6.19
C GLY A 28 -17.68 -21.63 -7.54
N ALA A 29 -16.71 -20.71 -7.60
CA ALA A 29 -16.29 -20.10 -8.86
C ALA A 29 -15.67 -21.12 -9.83
N ARG A 30 -14.80 -22.00 -9.33
CA ARG A 30 -14.22 -23.09 -10.13
C ARG A 30 -15.31 -24.02 -10.68
N HIS A 31 -16.27 -24.38 -9.85
CA HIS A 31 -17.41 -25.20 -10.24
C HIS A 31 -18.25 -24.51 -11.33
N LEU A 32 -18.63 -23.25 -11.15
CA LEU A 32 -19.40 -22.49 -12.12
C LEU A 32 -18.65 -22.31 -13.44
N ILE A 33 -17.37 -21.95 -13.43
CA ILE A 33 -16.53 -21.81 -14.64
C ILE A 33 -16.47 -23.14 -15.40
N GLY A 34 -16.36 -24.27 -14.68
CA GLY A 34 -16.36 -25.61 -15.28
C GLY A 34 -17.68 -25.99 -15.96
N MET A 35 -18.82 -25.44 -15.48
CA MET A 35 -20.15 -25.69 -16.02
C MET A 35 -20.60 -24.69 -17.09
N GLN A 36 -19.85 -23.63 -17.32
CA GLN A 36 -20.21 -22.60 -18.29
C GLN A 36 -20.20 -23.14 -19.71
N ASN A 37 -21.26 -22.92 -20.45
CA ASN A 37 -21.36 -23.23 -21.85
C ASN A 37 -20.40 -22.32 -22.66
N LYS A 38 -19.33 -22.90 -23.20
CA LYS A 38 -18.28 -22.17 -23.91
C LYS A 38 -18.73 -21.51 -25.23
N ARG A 39 -19.87 -21.92 -25.78
CA ARG A 39 -20.36 -21.38 -27.06
C ARG A 39 -21.14 -20.07 -26.89
N ASN A 40 -21.98 -19.98 -25.85
CA ASN A 40 -22.86 -18.84 -25.60
C ASN A 40 -22.61 -18.11 -24.29
N GLY A 41 -21.66 -18.61 -23.42
CA GLY A 41 -21.32 -18.01 -22.15
C GLY A 41 -22.37 -18.16 -21.03
N GLN A 42 -23.45 -18.91 -21.28
CA GLN A 42 -24.55 -19.13 -20.34
C GLN A 42 -24.30 -20.36 -19.47
N TRP A 43 -25.10 -20.50 -18.41
CA TRP A 43 -25.19 -21.72 -17.60
C TRP A 43 -26.53 -22.38 -17.86
N ASP A 44 -26.48 -23.60 -18.35
CA ASP A 44 -27.67 -24.38 -18.59
C ASP A 44 -28.26 -24.88 -17.25
N GLY A 45 -29.52 -24.59 -17.02
CA GLY A 45 -30.23 -25.05 -15.83
C GLY A 45 -30.47 -26.56 -15.89
N GLY A 46 -30.24 -27.25 -14.77
CA GLY A 46 -30.59 -28.66 -14.61
C GLY A 46 -31.99 -28.83 -14.03
N GLY A 47 -32.69 -29.88 -14.43
CA GLY A 47 -34.05 -30.17 -13.95
C GLY A 47 -35.06 -29.08 -14.33
N ASN A 48 -35.72 -28.50 -13.32
CA ASN A 48 -36.75 -27.47 -13.53
C ASN A 48 -36.20 -26.03 -13.51
N THR A 49 -34.87 -25.82 -13.57
CA THR A 49 -34.28 -24.48 -13.56
C THR A 49 -34.07 -23.97 -14.96
N GLU A 50 -34.68 -22.84 -15.30
CA GLU A 50 -34.48 -22.20 -16.60
C GLU A 50 -33.07 -21.65 -16.75
N THR A 51 -32.52 -21.66 -17.96
CA THR A 51 -31.18 -21.16 -18.31
C THR A 51 -30.96 -19.70 -17.85
N ILE A 52 -31.97 -18.86 -17.97
CA ILE A 52 -31.89 -17.45 -17.53
C ILE A 52 -31.71 -17.35 -16.02
N VAL A 53 -32.38 -18.19 -15.23
CA VAL A 53 -32.28 -18.23 -13.78
C VAL A 53 -30.91 -18.77 -13.34
N ALA A 54 -30.45 -19.86 -13.96
CA ALA A 54 -29.14 -20.44 -13.71
C ALA A 54 -28.02 -19.44 -14.03
N THR A 55 -28.10 -18.77 -15.17
CA THR A 55 -27.13 -17.74 -15.59
C THR A 55 -27.14 -16.55 -14.62
N SER A 56 -28.32 -16.07 -14.23
CA SER A 56 -28.46 -14.95 -13.29
C SER A 56 -27.84 -15.27 -11.91
N PHE A 57 -28.11 -16.44 -11.34
CA PHE A 57 -27.50 -16.84 -10.05
C PHE A 57 -25.99 -17.05 -10.16
N SER A 58 -25.50 -17.59 -11.27
CA SER A 58 -24.06 -17.74 -11.51
C SER A 58 -23.36 -16.39 -11.60
N LEU A 59 -23.91 -15.45 -12.34
CA LEU A 59 -23.38 -14.09 -12.44
C LEU A 59 -23.42 -13.36 -11.09
N LEU A 60 -24.51 -13.49 -10.32
CA LEU A 60 -24.62 -12.91 -8.99
C LEU A 60 -23.56 -13.49 -8.04
N PHE A 61 -23.36 -14.81 -8.05
CA PHE A 61 -22.31 -15.45 -7.25
C PHE A 61 -20.91 -14.93 -7.64
N LEU A 62 -20.58 -14.96 -8.92
CA LEU A 62 -19.27 -14.56 -9.41
C LEU A 62 -18.98 -13.07 -9.17
N SER A 63 -19.93 -12.20 -9.50
CA SER A 63 -19.73 -10.75 -9.37
C SER A 63 -19.66 -10.28 -7.92
N LYS A 64 -20.55 -10.77 -7.07
CA LYS A 64 -20.61 -10.36 -5.66
C LYS A 64 -19.50 -10.96 -4.82
N GLY A 65 -19.09 -12.19 -5.13
CA GLY A 65 -17.95 -12.82 -4.46
C GLY A 65 -16.61 -12.17 -4.79
N MET A 66 -16.52 -11.41 -5.91
CA MET A 66 -15.36 -10.60 -6.28
C MET A 66 -15.37 -9.19 -5.66
N ALA A 67 -16.39 -8.83 -4.87
CA ALA A 67 -16.42 -7.53 -4.22
C ALA A 67 -15.12 -7.28 -3.45
N PRO A 68 -14.51 -6.09 -3.57
CA PRO A 68 -13.30 -5.75 -2.84
C PRO A 68 -13.49 -5.94 -1.33
N VAL A 69 -12.55 -6.60 -0.69
CA VAL A 69 -12.50 -6.69 0.77
C VAL A 69 -11.78 -5.46 1.29
N LEU A 70 -12.48 -4.65 2.06
CA LEU A 70 -11.93 -3.42 2.62
C LEU A 70 -11.15 -3.70 3.91
N ILE A 71 -11.71 -4.55 4.77
CA ILE A 71 -11.17 -4.82 6.10
C ILE A 71 -11.16 -6.33 6.35
N ASN A 72 -10.00 -6.86 6.73
CA ASN A 72 -9.86 -8.17 7.33
C ASN A 72 -9.91 -8.03 8.85
N LYS A 73 -10.91 -8.63 9.51
CA LYS A 73 -10.95 -8.78 10.97
C LYS A 73 -10.06 -9.96 11.35
N LEU A 74 -9.01 -9.70 12.12
CA LEU A 74 -8.03 -10.71 12.49
C LEU A 74 -8.54 -11.57 13.63
N LYS A 75 -8.67 -12.88 13.38
CA LYS A 75 -8.81 -13.88 14.42
C LYS A 75 -7.41 -14.32 14.87
N TYR A 76 -7.12 -14.18 16.15
CA TYR A 76 -5.82 -14.51 16.75
C TYR A 76 -6.03 -15.17 18.13
N GLY A 77 -4.94 -15.71 18.69
CA GLY A 77 -4.93 -16.39 19.98
C GLY A 77 -5.43 -17.84 19.91
N PRO A 78 -5.48 -18.54 21.04
CA PRO A 78 -5.79 -19.97 21.10
C PRO A 78 -7.27 -20.32 20.83
N GLY A 79 -8.13 -19.31 20.65
CA GLY A 79 -9.58 -19.48 20.59
C GLY A 79 -10.23 -19.63 21.98
N ALA A 80 -11.56 -19.70 22.00
CA ALA A 80 -12.32 -19.92 23.21
C ALA A 80 -12.05 -21.33 23.78
N VAL A 81 -11.64 -21.38 25.03
CA VAL A 81 -11.32 -22.65 25.71
C VAL A 81 -12.62 -23.39 26.15
N LYS A 82 -13.69 -22.63 26.40
CA LYS A 82 -15.01 -23.12 26.75
C LYS A 82 -16.07 -22.63 25.79
N GLN A 83 -17.15 -23.36 25.64
CA GLN A 83 -18.25 -23.04 24.72
C GLN A 83 -18.90 -21.66 24.98
N ASP A 84 -18.83 -21.16 26.21
CA ASP A 84 -19.40 -19.88 26.64
C ASP A 84 -18.36 -18.74 26.69
N ASP A 85 -17.08 -19.03 26.41
CA ASP A 85 -16.03 -18.01 26.38
C ASP A 85 -16.15 -17.16 25.11
N ILE A 86 -16.12 -15.84 25.28
CA ILE A 86 -16.07 -14.91 24.16
C ILE A 86 -14.62 -14.83 23.68
N ASP A 87 -14.39 -15.17 22.43
CA ASP A 87 -13.12 -14.95 21.76
C ASP A 87 -12.70 -13.48 21.90
N ASP A 88 -11.53 -13.22 22.43
CA ASP A 88 -11.07 -11.85 22.70
C ASP A 88 -11.05 -10.97 21.44
N TRP A 89 -10.63 -11.54 20.31
CA TRP A 89 -10.63 -10.86 19.02
C TRP A 89 -12.03 -10.46 18.51
N ASN A 90 -13.10 -11.05 19.04
CA ASN A 90 -14.48 -10.87 18.57
C ASN A 90 -15.46 -10.40 19.64
N ARG A 91 -14.99 -9.67 20.65
CA ARG A 91 -15.86 -9.09 21.69
C ARG A 91 -16.98 -8.22 21.11
N GLN A 92 -16.71 -7.60 19.97
CA GLN A 92 -17.65 -6.73 19.25
C GLN A 92 -17.93 -7.32 17.85
N PRO A 93 -18.91 -8.25 17.72
CA PRO A 93 -19.07 -9.04 16.49
C PRO A 93 -19.56 -8.24 15.27
N ASN A 94 -20.20 -7.08 15.46
CA ASN A 94 -20.71 -6.25 14.37
C ASN A 94 -19.89 -4.98 14.10
N ASP A 95 -18.76 -4.76 14.80
CA ASP A 95 -17.95 -3.57 14.70
C ASP A 95 -17.53 -3.24 13.25
N ILE A 96 -16.78 -4.12 12.63
CA ILE A 96 -16.27 -3.95 11.26
C ILE A 96 -17.36 -4.07 10.20
N ARG A 97 -18.38 -4.91 10.44
CA ARG A 97 -19.56 -4.98 9.60
C ARG A 97 -20.26 -3.61 9.50
N ASN A 98 -20.47 -2.97 10.64
CA ASN A 98 -21.16 -1.70 10.73
C ASN A 98 -20.32 -0.56 10.16
N LEU A 99 -19.01 -0.54 10.44
CA LEU A 99 -18.09 0.43 9.85
C LEU A 99 -18.05 0.31 8.31
N THR A 100 -17.92 -0.92 7.79
CA THR A 100 -17.97 -1.16 6.33
C THR A 100 -19.31 -0.72 5.74
N SER A 101 -20.43 -1.00 6.42
CA SER A 101 -21.77 -0.58 5.98
C SER A 101 -21.93 0.93 5.94
N ARG A 102 -21.35 1.65 6.89
CA ARG A 102 -21.32 3.12 6.90
C ARG A 102 -20.58 3.66 5.68
N LEU A 103 -19.38 3.13 5.40
CA LEU A 103 -18.56 3.54 4.27
C LEU A 103 -19.25 3.27 2.92
N THR A 104 -19.80 2.07 2.71
CA THR A 104 -20.53 1.74 1.47
C THR A 104 -21.78 2.58 1.26
N GLY A 105 -22.33 3.15 2.32
CA GLY A 105 -23.47 4.08 2.28
C GLY A 105 -23.09 5.50 1.88
N ALA A 106 -21.82 5.90 2.02
CA ALA A 106 -21.34 7.24 1.68
C ALA A 106 -21.25 7.43 0.14
N GLN A 107 -21.37 8.69 -0.30
CA GLN A 107 -21.50 9.01 -1.73
C GLN A 107 -20.22 8.71 -2.50
N ASP A 108 -19.07 9.02 -1.93
CA ASP A 108 -17.75 8.96 -2.58
C ASP A 108 -17.04 7.61 -2.41
N TRP A 109 -17.76 6.61 -1.88
CA TRP A 109 -17.22 5.29 -1.68
C TRP A 109 -17.83 4.25 -2.64
N PRO A 110 -17.05 3.25 -3.08
CA PRO A 110 -17.59 2.14 -3.89
C PRO A 110 -18.74 1.42 -3.16
N LYS A 111 -19.83 1.16 -3.89
CA LYS A 111 -21.07 0.59 -3.30
C LYS A 111 -20.95 -0.91 -2.96
N LEU A 112 -20.00 -1.60 -3.53
CA LEU A 112 -19.82 -3.05 -3.36
C LEU A 112 -18.48 -3.34 -2.66
N MET A 113 -18.38 -2.97 -1.39
CA MET A 113 -17.25 -3.38 -0.54
C MET A 113 -17.74 -4.38 0.52
N THR A 114 -16.84 -5.22 0.97
CA THR A 114 -17.12 -6.21 2.01
C THR A 114 -16.01 -6.24 3.05
N TRP A 115 -16.23 -6.98 4.10
CA TRP A 115 -15.27 -7.32 5.12
C TRP A 115 -15.22 -8.84 5.28
N GLN A 116 -14.18 -9.37 5.90
CA GLN A 116 -14.08 -10.79 6.22
C GLN A 116 -13.25 -11.02 7.47
N VAL A 117 -13.40 -12.22 8.05
CA VAL A 117 -12.54 -12.72 9.12
C VAL A 117 -11.39 -13.50 8.50
N VAL A 118 -10.18 -13.27 8.99
CA VAL A 118 -8.98 -14.04 8.62
C VAL A 118 -8.38 -14.63 9.89
N ASP A 119 -8.13 -15.93 9.87
CA ASP A 119 -7.51 -16.65 10.99
C ASP A 119 -5.98 -16.60 10.84
N LEU A 120 -5.31 -15.94 11.80
CA LEU A 120 -3.86 -15.77 11.79
C LEU A 120 -3.13 -17.12 12.00
N ASN A 121 -3.70 -18.02 12.79
CA ASN A 121 -3.09 -19.34 13.00
C ASN A 121 -3.09 -20.16 11.71
N GLN A 122 -4.18 -20.09 10.95
CA GLN A 122 -4.25 -20.74 9.64
C GLN A 122 -3.29 -20.09 8.63
N ALA A 123 -3.24 -18.75 8.59
CA ALA A 123 -2.37 -18.03 7.68
C ALA A 123 -0.87 -18.23 7.97
N SER A 124 -0.49 -18.38 9.24
CA SER A 124 0.91 -18.64 9.67
C SER A 124 1.31 -20.11 9.62
N GLY A 125 0.33 -21.03 9.57
CA GLY A 125 0.56 -22.47 9.42
C GLY A 125 0.80 -22.86 7.96
N ASP A 126 -0.26 -23.29 7.29
CA ASP A 126 -0.23 -23.76 5.90
C ASP A 126 -0.56 -22.67 4.87
N GLY A 127 -0.87 -21.44 5.35
CA GLY A 127 -1.21 -20.30 4.51
C GLY A 127 -0.02 -19.43 4.15
N SER A 128 -0.32 -18.22 3.69
CA SER A 128 0.69 -17.24 3.31
C SER A 128 0.22 -15.81 3.62
N VAL A 129 1.13 -14.84 3.48
CA VAL A 129 0.78 -13.42 3.54
C VAL A 129 -0.32 -13.05 2.52
N GLY A 130 -0.43 -13.78 1.40
CA GLY A 130 -1.52 -13.61 0.43
C GLY A 130 -2.91 -13.80 1.04
N ASP A 131 -3.03 -14.58 2.10
CA ASP A 131 -4.32 -14.81 2.77
C ASP A 131 -4.78 -13.61 3.58
N ILE A 132 -3.87 -12.90 4.24
CA ILE A 132 -4.18 -11.67 4.96
C ILE A 132 -4.11 -10.43 4.05
N ASN A 133 -3.41 -10.49 2.92
CA ASN A 133 -3.23 -9.36 1.99
C ASN A 133 -4.43 -9.14 1.04
N GLN A 134 -5.54 -9.84 1.21
CA GLN A 134 -6.75 -9.64 0.39
C GLN A 134 -7.44 -8.30 0.66
N ALA A 135 -7.24 -7.74 1.85
CA ALA A 135 -7.74 -6.42 2.24
C ALA A 135 -6.60 -5.45 2.52
N PRO A 136 -6.79 -4.15 2.24
CA PRO A 136 -5.81 -3.10 2.59
C PRO A 136 -5.69 -2.87 4.10
N VAL A 137 -6.73 -3.16 4.87
CA VAL A 137 -6.76 -2.94 6.31
C VAL A 137 -6.93 -4.26 7.04
N LEU A 138 -6.06 -4.50 8.01
CA LEU A 138 -6.13 -5.60 8.97
C LEU A 138 -6.55 -5.04 10.32
N TYR A 139 -7.71 -5.46 10.81
CA TYR A 139 -8.28 -4.99 12.07
C TYR A 139 -8.02 -5.98 13.19
N LEU A 140 -7.43 -5.50 14.25
CA LEU A 140 -7.08 -6.22 15.45
C LEU A 140 -7.76 -5.58 16.66
N SER A 141 -8.55 -6.30 17.44
CA SER A 141 -9.18 -5.77 18.66
C SER A 141 -9.18 -6.80 19.78
N GLY A 142 -9.15 -6.33 21.00
CA GLY A 142 -9.17 -7.18 22.18
C GLY A 142 -9.07 -6.39 23.48
N ALA A 143 -9.18 -7.11 24.60
CA ALA A 143 -8.96 -6.58 25.94
C ALA A 143 -7.85 -7.33 26.69
N ASN A 144 -7.51 -8.55 26.28
CA ASN A 144 -6.40 -9.28 26.85
C ASN A 144 -5.11 -8.95 26.07
N ARG A 145 -3.97 -9.24 26.68
CA ARG A 145 -2.67 -9.08 26.02
C ARG A 145 -2.56 -10.02 24.82
N PRO A 146 -2.49 -9.51 23.58
CA PRO A 146 -2.31 -10.36 22.44
C PRO A 146 -0.88 -10.92 22.42
N GLU A 147 -0.77 -12.22 22.21
CA GLU A 147 0.49 -12.93 22.08
C GLU A 147 0.61 -13.50 20.68
N PHE A 148 1.77 -13.26 20.06
CA PHE A 148 2.09 -13.71 18.71
C PHE A 148 3.41 -14.45 18.72
N ASP A 149 3.45 -15.59 18.04
CA ASP A 149 4.70 -16.30 17.79
C ASP A 149 5.55 -15.60 16.70
N GLN A 150 6.78 -16.08 16.51
CA GLN A 150 7.71 -15.44 15.57
C GLN A 150 7.21 -15.47 14.12
N LYS A 151 6.57 -16.55 13.69
CA LYS A 151 6.01 -16.68 12.32
C LYS A 151 4.87 -15.70 12.10
N GLN A 152 4.00 -15.54 13.09
CA GLN A 152 2.90 -14.59 13.06
C GLN A 152 3.40 -13.14 12.98
N ILE A 153 4.45 -12.81 13.76
CA ILE A 153 5.09 -11.49 13.72
C ILE A 153 5.70 -11.21 12.34
N GLU A 154 6.42 -12.18 11.77
CA GLU A 154 7.00 -12.08 10.44
C GLU A 154 5.93 -11.90 9.37
N LEU A 155 4.83 -12.64 9.46
CA LEU A 155 3.68 -12.53 8.55
C LEU A 155 3.02 -11.13 8.63
N LEU A 156 2.83 -10.60 9.84
CA LEU A 156 2.27 -9.26 10.05
C LEU A 156 3.22 -8.17 9.53
N ARG A 157 4.53 -8.31 9.75
CA ARG A 157 5.55 -7.42 9.19
C ARG A 157 5.54 -7.46 7.67
N GLU A 158 5.48 -8.65 7.08
CA GLU A 158 5.40 -8.81 5.63
C GLU A 158 4.13 -8.19 5.05
N TYR A 159 3.00 -8.32 5.73
CA TYR A 159 1.75 -7.65 5.35
C TYR A 159 1.93 -6.13 5.28
N VAL A 160 2.59 -5.51 6.26
CA VAL A 160 2.90 -4.07 6.25
C VAL A 160 3.85 -3.73 5.11
N ASN A 161 4.89 -4.54 4.89
CA ASN A 161 5.86 -4.35 3.79
C ASN A 161 5.20 -4.40 2.40
N LEU A 162 4.11 -5.16 2.25
CA LEU A 162 3.31 -5.23 1.02
C LEU A 162 2.25 -4.12 0.90
N GLY A 163 2.33 -3.07 1.72
CA GLY A 163 1.39 -1.96 1.71
C GLY A 163 0.11 -2.23 2.50
N GLY A 164 0.10 -3.19 3.42
CA GLY A 164 -0.99 -3.42 4.36
C GLY A 164 -0.99 -2.39 5.49
N PHE A 165 -2.16 -2.10 6.05
CA PHE A 165 -2.37 -1.20 7.18
C PHE A 165 -2.98 -1.95 8.34
N ILE A 166 -2.38 -1.87 9.54
CA ILE A 166 -2.89 -2.52 10.75
C ILE A 166 -3.62 -1.48 11.60
N LEU A 167 -4.88 -1.75 11.92
CA LEU A 167 -5.68 -0.97 12.86
C LEU A 167 -5.92 -1.79 14.13
N ALA A 168 -5.31 -1.39 15.24
CA ALA A 168 -5.52 -1.99 16.54
C ALA A 168 -6.47 -1.12 17.37
N VAL A 169 -7.53 -1.70 17.93
CA VAL A 169 -8.53 -1.00 18.74
C VAL A 169 -8.65 -1.68 20.09
N ASN A 170 -8.42 -0.89 21.13
CA ASN A 170 -8.52 -1.35 22.51
C ASN A 170 -9.98 -1.56 22.90
N ASN A 171 -10.30 -2.71 23.45
CA ASN A 171 -11.60 -2.94 24.06
C ASN A 171 -11.53 -2.66 25.55
N CYS A 172 -12.50 -1.89 26.06
CA CYS A 172 -12.65 -1.55 27.48
C CYS A 172 -11.45 -0.80 28.11
N GLY A 173 -10.61 -0.13 27.32
CA GLY A 173 -9.46 0.63 27.84
C GLY A 173 -8.41 -0.23 28.55
N SER A 174 -8.17 -1.45 28.07
CA SER A 174 -7.28 -2.42 28.69
C SER A 174 -5.80 -2.03 28.57
N GLU A 175 -5.10 -1.96 29.69
CA GLU A 175 -3.63 -1.77 29.72
C GLU A 175 -2.89 -3.02 29.21
N ASP A 176 -3.45 -4.22 29.40
CA ASP A 176 -2.84 -5.46 28.88
C ASP A 176 -2.85 -5.49 27.35
N PHE A 177 -3.97 -5.11 26.72
CA PHE A 177 -4.03 -5.01 25.27
C PHE A 177 -3.08 -3.92 24.75
N ARG A 178 -3.06 -2.76 25.38
CA ARG A 178 -2.13 -1.67 25.04
C ARG A 178 -0.68 -2.15 25.09
N ALA A 179 -0.26 -2.75 26.20
CA ALA A 179 1.09 -3.27 26.36
C ALA A 179 1.43 -4.34 25.32
N GLY A 180 0.47 -5.18 24.96
CA GLY A 180 0.60 -6.19 23.91
C GLY A 180 0.84 -5.60 22.52
N ILE A 181 0.11 -4.53 22.15
CA ILE A 181 0.31 -3.84 20.86
C ILE A 181 1.65 -3.13 20.80
N HIS A 182 2.08 -2.45 21.87
CA HIS A 182 3.43 -1.87 21.95
C HIS A 182 4.52 -2.94 21.77
N ASN A 183 4.35 -4.09 22.43
CA ASN A 183 5.29 -5.22 22.30
C ASN A 183 5.28 -5.82 20.88
N LEU A 184 4.11 -5.92 20.23
CA LEU A 184 4.01 -6.38 18.84
C LEU A 184 4.83 -5.48 17.91
N VAL A 185 4.65 -4.16 18.00
CA VAL A 185 5.41 -3.20 17.15
C VAL A 185 6.90 -3.30 17.42
N ALA A 186 7.32 -3.39 18.68
CA ALA A 186 8.74 -3.55 19.04
C ALA A 186 9.33 -4.86 18.50
N LYS A 187 8.57 -5.95 18.49
CA LYS A 187 9.00 -7.24 17.90
C LYS A 187 9.01 -7.23 16.37
N MET A 188 8.07 -6.51 15.74
CA MET A 188 8.07 -6.33 14.27
C MET A 188 9.30 -5.53 13.82
N TYR A 189 9.76 -4.57 14.63
CA TYR A 189 10.84 -3.64 14.30
C TYR A 189 11.91 -3.61 15.41
N PRO A 190 12.69 -4.70 15.57
CA PRO A 190 13.57 -4.88 16.73
C PRO A 190 14.78 -3.93 16.76
N ASN A 191 15.14 -3.35 15.64
CA ASN A 191 16.25 -2.39 15.54
C ASN A 191 15.83 -0.95 15.89
N GLY A 192 14.59 -0.74 16.34
CA GLY A 192 14.07 0.57 16.67
C GLY A 192 13.74 1.46 15.48
N GLU A 193 13.50 0.84 14.29
CA GLU A 193 13.14 1.57 13.07
C GLU A 193 11.87 2.38 13.27
N THR A 194 10.94 1.90 14.08
CA THR A 194 9.71 2.61 14.43
C THR A 194 9.17 2.20 15.79
N SER A 195 8.33 3.05 16.37
CA SER A 195 7.59 2.79 17.60
C SER A 195 6.24 3.49 17.56
N LEU A 196 5.29 3.05 18.40
CA LEU A 196 4.02 3.74 18.54
C LEU A 196 4.22 5.10 19.21
N GLN A 197 3.85 6.17 18.50
CA GLN A 197 3.86 7.55 18.96
C GLN A 197 2.44 8.13 18.92
N ARG A 198 2.12 9.00 19.88
CA ARG A 198 0.85 9.73 19.85
C ARG A 198 0.82 10.63 18.62
N LEU A 199 -0.24 10.55 17.82
CA LEU A 199 -0.42 11.37 16.63
C LEU A 199 -0.81 12.79 17.02
N THR A 200 -0.16 13.79 16.41
CA THR A 200 -0.46 15.22 16.62
C THR A 200 -1.61 15.68 15.73
N ALA A 201 -2.19 16.83 16.05
CA ALA A 201 -3.32 17.39 15.30
C ALA A 201 -3.02 17.64 13.81
N GLU A 202 -1.75 17.80 13.45
CA GLU A 202 -1.30 17.98 12.08
C GLU A 202 -1.36 16.69 11.27
N HIS A 203 -1.48 15.52 11.93
CA HIS A 203 -1.51 14.26 11.24
C HIS A 203 -2.73 14.17 10.30
N PRO A 204 -2.56 13.74 9.04
CA PRO A 204 -3.62 13.74 8.02
C PRO A 204 -4.89 13.01 8.45
N VAL A 205 -4.80 11.96 9.30
CA VAL A 205 -5.95 11.18 9.74
C VAL A 205 -7.05 12.02 10.39
N PHE A 206 -6.69 13.14 11.04
CA PHE A 206 -7.68 14.00 11.71
C PHE A 206 -8.48 14.88 10.75
N ARG A 207 -8.19 14.86 9.44
CA ARG A 207 -8.87 15.68 8.43
C ARG A 207 -9.08 15.00 7.07
N THR A 208 -9.03 13.67 7.01
CA THR A 208 -9.21 12.94 5.73
C THR A 208 -10.64 13.00 5.19
N GLU A 209 -11.66 12.86 6.04
CA GLU A 209 -13.07 12.89 5.65
C GLU A 209 -13.86 13.85 6.52
N TYR A 210 -13.56 13.84 7.81
CA TYR A 210 -14.14 14.71 8.82
C TYR A 210 -13.01 15.45 9.52
N LEU A 211 -13.28 16.71 9.89
CA LEU A 211 -12.39 17.43 10.80
C LEU A 211 -12.61 16.89 12.22
N LEU A 212 -11.58 16.27 12.77
CA LEU A 212 -11.57 15.67 14.10
C LEU A 212 -10.64 16.46 15.02
N ASP A 213 -11.02 16.56 16.26
CA ASP A 213 -10.15 17.07 17.31
C ASP A 213 -9.27 15.92 17.84
N ALA A 214 -7.95 16.10 17.76
CA ALA A 214 -6.97 15.08 18.14
C ALA A 214 -6.95 14.77 19.64
N ASP A 215 -7.35 15.73 20.49
CA ASP A 215 -7.38 15.51 21.95
C ASP A 215 -8.60 14.69 22.38
N SER A 216 -9.73 14.84 21.67
CA SER A 216 -10.94 14.04 21.92
C SER A 216 -11.01 12.74 21.12
N SER A 217 -10.02 12.47 20.27
CA SER A 217 -9.93 11.30 19.40
C SER A 217 -8.48 10.80 19.37
N GLU A 218 -7.97 10.43 20.54
CA GLU A 218 -6.58 10.02 20.70
C GLU A 218 -6.24 8.81 19.81
N LEU A 219 -5.21 8.95 18.99
CA LEU A 219 -4.66 7.91 18.14
C LEU A 219 -3.14 7.86 18.27
N TRP A 220 -2.62 6.66 18.20
CA TRP A 220 -1.19 6.38 18.17
C TRP A 220 -0.82 5.74 16.84
N GLY A 221 0.36 6.03 16.34
CA GLY A 221 0.82 5.51 15.06
C GLY A 221 2.26 5.04 15.10
N ALA A 222 2.56 3.99 14.33
CA ALA A 222 3.91 3.60 14.00
C ALA A 222 4.12 3.81 12.51
N GLU A 223 5.13 4.61 12.17
CA GLU A 223 5.45 4.93 10.79
C GLU A 223 6.24 3.80 10.14
N PHE A 224 5.91 3.50 8.90
CA PHE A 224 6.70 2.64 8.03
C PHE A 224 6.69 3.22 6.61
N GLY A 225 7.86 3.45 6.08
CA GLY A 225 7.98 4.17 4.83
C GLY A 225 7.45 5.60 4.94
N CYS A 226 6.59 6.01 4.02
CA CYS A 226 6.04 7.37 3.95
C CYS A 226 4.75 7.55 4.73
N ARG A 227 4.28 6.56 5.48
CA ARG A 227 2.97 6.62 6.13
C ARG A 227 2.97 5.97 7.51
N THR A 228 2.00 6.34 8.32
CA THR A 228 1.61 5.54 9.47
C THR A 228 1.00 4.24 8.97
N ALA A 229 1.67 3.12 9.19
CA ALA A 229 1.26 1.81 8.71
C ALA A 229 0.55 0.97 9.79
N ILE A 230 0.79 1.27 11.06
CA ILE A 230 0.11 0.68 12.20
C ILE A 230 -0.51 1.81 13.01
N MET A 231 -1.81 1.73 13.26
CA MET A 231 -2.52 2.71 14.06
C MET A 231 -3.22 2.03 15.23
N TYR A 232 -3.10 2.62 16.41
CA TYR A 232 -3.71 2.13 17.63
C TYR A 232 -4.64 3.19 18.22
N SER A 233 -5.87 2.77 18.57
CA SER A 233 -6.81 3.57 19.35
C SER A 233 -6.88 3.04 20.78
N PRO A 234 -6.58 3.88 21.80
CA PRO A 234 -6.81 3.53 23.20
C PRO A 234 -8.30 3.50 23.55
N ASP A 235 -9.13 4.24 22.80
CA ASP A 235 -10.57 4.26 22.96
C ASP A 235 -11.25 3.01 22.39
N ASP A 236 -12.29 2.52 23.07
CA ASP A 236 -13.11 1.39 22.62
C ASP A 236 -14.05 1.81 21.46
N LEU A 237 -13.45 2.11 20.32
CA LEU A 237 -14.19 2.43 19.10
C LEU A 237 -15.03 1.23 18.63
N GLY A 238 -14.53 0.00 18.82
CA GLY A 238 -15.19 -1.22 18.41
C GLY A 238 -16.55 -1.39 19.08
N CYS A 239 -16.67 -1.11 20.38
CA CYS A 239 -17.95 -1.13 21.11
C CYS A 239 -18.95 -0.15 20.50
N LEU A 240 -18.51 1.09 20.19
CA LEU A 240 -19.37 2.10 19.62
C LEU A 240 -19.76 1.76 18.17
N TRP A 241 -18.84 1.22 17.36
CA TRP A 241 -19.16 0.72 16.02
C TRP A 241 -20.16 -0.45 16.05
N ASN A 242 -20.01 -1.35 17.01
CA ASN A 242 -20.94 -2.48 17.19
C ASN A 242 -22.38 -2.01 17.51
N ARG A 243 -22.51 -0.83 18.09
CA ARG A 243 -23.81 -0.22 18.44
C ARG A 243 -24.39 0.65 17.33
N TRP A 244 -23.64 0.91 16.28
CA TRP A 244 -24.15 1.71 15.16
C TRP A 244 -25.25 0.97 14.39
N SER A 245 -26.21 1.70 13.89
CA SER A 245 -27.25 1.24 12.99
C SER A 245 -27.61 2.33 11.99
N LYS A 246 -28.04 1.95 10.78
CA LYS A 246 -28.38 2.88 9.71
C LYS A 246 -29.48 3.87 10.12
N LEU A 247 -30.43 3.40 10.88
CA LEU A 247 -31.45 4.23 11.52
C LEU A 247 -31.19 4.18 13.03
N ASP A 248 -31.02 5.37 13.63
CA ASP A 248 -30.77 5.43 15.07
C ASP A 248 -32.00 4.95 15.84
N PRO A 249 -31.84 4.07 16.85
CA PRO A 249 -32.96 3.58 17.63
C PRO A 249 -33.73 4.73 18.30
N PRO A 250 -35.05 4.77 18.22
CA PRO A 250 -35.84 5.93 18.66
C PRO A 250 -35.71 6.26 20.16
N ASN A 251 -35.36 5.27 20.97
CA ASN A 251 -35.21 5.45 22.43
C ASN A 251 -33.74 5.59 22.87
N ARG A 252 -32.82 5.79 21.94
CA ARG A 252 -31.40 5.97 22.28
C ARG A 252 -31.16 7.39 22.79
N PRO A 253 -30.50 7.57 23.97
CA PRO A 253 -30.13 8.89 24.45
C PRO A 253 -29.26 9.64 23.44
N ALA A 254 -29.56 10.90 23.18
CA ALA A 254 -28.86 11.73 22.19
C ALA A 254 -27.34 11.81 22.44
N GLN A 255 -26.93 11.87 23.72
CA GLN A 255 -25.50 11.86 24.09
C GLN A 255 -24.81 10.56 23.65
N PHE A 256 -25.49 9.41 23.76
CA PHE A 256 -24.93 8.13 23.32
C PHE A 256 -24.88 8.05 21.79
N SER A 257 -25.93 8.50 21.10
CA SER A 257 -25.94 8.61 19.64
C SER A 257 -24.80 9.49 19.12
N GLY A 258 -24.53 10.62 19.79
CA GLY A 258 -23.41 11.49 19.49
C GLY A 258 -22.04 10.82 19.66
N ARG A 259 -21.88 9.96 20.68
CA ARG A 259 -20.64 9.16 20.85
C ARG A 259 -20.46 8.14 19.74
N VAL A 260 -21.54 7.43 19.38
CA VAL A 260 -21.51 6.44 18.27
C VAL A 260 -21.16 7.14 16.95
N GLU A 261 -21.77 8.27 16.64
CA GLU A 261 -21.47 9.03 15.41
C GLU A 261 -20.02 9.54 15.39
N ARG A 262 -19.51 10.04 16.51
CA ARG A 262 -18.09 10.45 16.61
C ARG A 262 -17.15 9.28 16.35
N ALA A 263 -17.39 8.13 16.97
CA ALA A 263 -16.58 6.93 16.73
C ALA A 263 -16.63 6.49 15.26
N MET A 264 -17.80 6.57 14.62
CA MET A 264 -17.94 6.28 13.18
C MET A 264 -17.12 7.24 12.31
N ARG A 265 -17.08 8.53 12.64
CA ARG A 265 -16.26 9.53 11.94
C ARG A 265 -14.77 9.23 12.11
N VAL A 266 -14.32 8.87 13.31
CA VAL A 266 -12.94 8.44 13.56
C VAL A 266 -12.59 7.21 12.71
N GLY A 267 -13.43 6.17 12.74
CA GLY A 267 -13.23 4.98 11.91
C GLY A 267 -13.20 5.30 10.41
N THR A 268 -14.11 6.15 9.94
CA THR A 268 -14.13 6.60 8.54
C THR A 268 -12.82 7.28 8.17
N ASN A 269 -12.34 8.22 9.00
CA ASN A 269 -11.08 8.91 8.74
C ASN A 269 -9.88 7.95 8.69
N ILE A 270 -9.81 6.99 9.61
CA ILE A 270 -8.73 5.99 9.63
C ILE A 270 -8.74 5.17 8.34
N ILE A 271 -9.91 4.67 7.91
CA ILE A 271 -10.02 3.86 6.71
C ILE A 271 -9.75 4.70 5.45
N THR A 272 -10.22 5.93 5.40
CA THR A 272 -9.90 6.87 4.30
C THR A 272 -8.40 7.13 4.22
N TYR A 273 -7.75 7.37 5.36
CA TYR A 273 -6.30 7.54 5.43
C TYR A 273 -5.55 6.32 4.88
N ALA A 274 -5.96 5.13 5.32
CA ALA A 274 -5.31 3.87 4.97
C ALA A 274 -5.46 3.47 3.49
N THR A 275 -6.55 3.89 2.84
CA THR A 275 -6.94 3.36 1.52
C THR A 275 -7.02 4.41 0.41
N GLY A 276 -7.04 5.69 0.76
CA GLY A 276 -7.28 6.77 -0.20
C GLY A 276 -8.62 6.67 -0.94
N ARG A 277 -9.62 5.96 -0.36
CA ARG A 277 -10.90 5.61 -1.01
C ARG A 277 -10.79 4.70 -2.23
N GLU A 278 -9.62 4.12 -2.50
CA GLU A 278 -9.37 3.23 -3.63
C GLU A 278 -9.18 1.78 -3.18
N PRO A 279 -10.24 1.02 -2.91
CA PRO A 279 -10.11 -0.39 -2.56
C PRO A 279 -9.61 -1.19 -3.75
N VAL A 280 -8.44 -1.76 -3.63
CA VAL A 280 -7.86 -2.61 -4.67
C VAL A 280 -8.60 -3.96 -4.72
N ASN A 281 -8.83 -4.48 -5.94
CA ASN A 281 -9.39 -5.81 -6.14
C ASN A 281 -8.59 -6.87 -5.38
N LYS A 282 -9.28 -7.72 -4.61
CA LYS A 282 -8.67 -8.74 -3.73
C LYS A 282 -7.78 -9.74 -4.47
N LEU A 283 -8.12 -10.09 -5.72
CA LEU A 283 -7.31 -11.00 -6.53
C LEU A 283 -5.99 -10.37 -6.93
N LYS A 284 -5.99 -9.10 -7.34
CA LYS A 284 -4.77 -8.37 -7.69
C LYS A 284 -3.83 -8.25 -6.49
N ARG A 285 -4.34 -8.01 -5.30
CA ARG A 285 -3.53 -7.98 -4.07
C ARG A 285 -2.91 -9.35 -3.74
N GLN A 286 -3.68 -10.41 -3.89
CA GLN A 286 -3.21 -11.77 -3.61
C GLN A 286 -2.15 -12.23 -4.63
N GLU A 287 -2.33 -11.94 -5.92
CA GLU A 287 -1.33 -12.22 -6.95
C GLU A 287 0.01 -11.55 -6.64
N LEU A 288 -0.03 -10.35 -6.08
CA LEU A 288 1.15 -9.57 -5.73
C LEU A 288 1.92 -10.17 -4.56
N ALA A 289 1.21 -10.75 -3.59
CA ALA A 289 1.82 -11.46 -2.47
C ALA A 289 2.45 -12.79 -2.91
N ASN A 290 1.77 -13.52 -3.79
CA ASN A 290 2.25 -14.83 -4.28
C ASN A 290 3.43 -14.73 -5.26
N ARG A 291 3.63 -13.58 -5.92
CA ARG A 291 4.74 -13.37 -6.87
C ARG A 291 6.13 -13.32 -6.23
N LYS A 292 6.22 -13.16 -4.91
CA LYS A 292 7.50 -13.13 -4.20
C LYS A 292 8.32 -14.42 -4.37
N ASP A 293 7.66 -15.56 -4.42
CA ASP A 293 8.34 -16.87 -4.49
C ASP A 293 8.93 -17.17 -5.88
N GLU A 294 8.33 -16.63 -6.94
CA GLU A 294 8.85 -16.79 -8.31
C GLU A 294 10.02 -15.84 -8.61
N ASP A 295 10.00 -14.65 -8.02
CA ASP A 295 11.03 -13.61 -8.20
C ASP A 295 12.30 -13.86 -7.35
N SER A 296 12.31 -14.81 -6.43
CA SER A 296 13.45 -15.11 -5.55
C SER A 296 14.58 -15.87 -6.24
N ARG A 297 14.39 -16.36 -7.46
CA ARG A 297 15.46 -16.97 -8.26
C ARG A 297 16.37 -15.88 -8.80
N VAL A 298 17.38 -15.54 -8.00
CA VAL A 298 18.41 -14.56 -8.36
C VAL A 298 19.17 -15.03 -9.59
N SER A 299 18.89 -14.43 -10.72
CA SER A 299 19.79 -14.46 -11.85
C SER A 299 20.88 -13.41 -11.59
N ARG A 300 22.15 -13.77 -11.62
CA ARG A 300 23.28 -12.82 -11.62
C ARG A 300 23.21 -12.03 -12.92
N GLY A 301 22.48 -10.91 -12.89
CA GLY A 301 22.30 -10.06 -14.05
C GLY A 301 23.45 -9.09 -14.23
N LEU A 302 23.68 -8.66 -15.46
CA LEU A 302 24.69 -7.69 -15.83
C LEU A 302 24.36 -6.26 -15.33
N MET A 303 23.10 -5.99 -14.98
CA MET A 303 22.66 -4.66 -14.54
C MET A 303 22.53 -4.60 -13.03
N GLN A 304 23.17 -3.61 -12.43
CA GLN A 304 23.08 -3.31 -11.00
C GLN A 304 22.76 -1.85 -10.79
N ILE A 305 21.82 -1.59 -9.89
CA ILE A 305 21.51 -0.25 -9.40
C ILE A 305 21.66 -0.22 -7.88
N ALA A 306 21.99 0.94 -7.34
CA ALA A 306 22.12 1.10 -5.90
C ALA A 306 21.30 2.27 -5.37
N GLN A 307 20.81 2.12 -4.17
CA GLN A 307 20.15 3.16 -3.41
C GLN A 307 21.19 3.97 -2.64
N VAL A 308 21.13 5.30 -2.78
CA VAL A 308 22.06 6.21 -2.09
C VAL A 308 21.65 6.37 -0.63
N ARG A 309 22.55 6.06 0.29
CA ARG A 309 22.37 6.31 1.73
C ARG A 309 22.69 7.75 2.08
N HIS A 310 21.80 8.41 2.80
CA HIS A 310 21.95 9.79 3.28
C HIS A 310 21.05 10.04 4.51
N THR A 311 21.17 11.17 5.18
CA THR A 311 20.46 11.46 6.44
C THR A 311 19.00 11.87 6.26
N GLY A 312 18.54 12.07 5.02
CA GLY A 312 17.18 12.57 4.70
C GLY A 312 16.09 11.48 4.61
N GLY A 313 16.30 10.30 5.21
CA GLY A 313 15.34 9.20 5.16
C GLY A 313 15.50 8.35 3.91
N TRP A 314 16.71 7.93 3.59
CA TRP A 314 17.04 7.07 2.44
C TRP A 314 16.33 5.71 2.47
N ASP A 315 15.99 5.24 3.65
CA ASP A 315 15.32 3.98 3.93
C ASP A 315 13.79 4.09 3.98
N THR A 316 13.25 5.25 3.61
CA THR A 316 11.80 5.49 3.55
C THR A 316 11.10 4.54 2.56
N ALA A 317 11.77 4.15 1.47
CA ALA A 317 11.29 3.16 0.51
C ALA A 317 12.40 2.12 0.21
N PRO A 318 12.68 1.20 1.16
CA PRO A 318 13.88 0.35 1.14
C PRO A 318 13.89 -0.66 -0.01
N THR A 319 12.74 -0.99 -0.58
CA THR A 319 12.63 -1.94 -1.70
C THR A 319 12.36 -1.28 -3.05
N ALA A 320 12.32 0.05 -3.13
CA ALA A 320 12.02 0.78 -4.37
C ALA A 320 12.97 0.40 -5.51
N ALA A 321 14.28 0.43 -5.27
CA ALA A 321 15.29 0.05 -6.25
C ALA A 321 15.11 -1.40 -6.74
N ARG A 322 14.84 -2.34 -5.83
CA ARG A 322 14.52 -3.73 -6.17
C ARG A 322 13.26 -3.83 -7.03
N ASN A 323 12.22 -3.07 -6.69
CA ASN A 323 10.96 -3.09 -7.44
C ASN A 323 11.10 -2.52 -8.84
N ILE A 324 12.01 -1.57 -9.08
CA ILE A 324 12.39 -1.10 -10.42
C ILE A 324 13.01 -2.25 -11.23
N LEU A 325 13.97 -2.96 -10.65
CA LEU A 325 14.64 -4.09 -11.33
C LEU A 325 13.67 -5.22 -11.65
N LEU A 326 12.78 -5.56 -10.72
CA LEU A 326 11.72 -6.54 -10.96
C LEU A 326 10.77 -6.11 -12.08
N ALA A 327 10.43 -4.82 -12.15
CA ALA A 327 9.58 -4.28 -13.20
C ALA A 327 10.25 -4.40 -14.58
N VAL A 328 11.54 -4.08 -14.69
CA VAL A 328 12.31 -4.20 -15.93
C VAL A 328 12.42 -5.67 -16.37
N ASN A 329 12.72 -6.58 -15.45
CA ASN A 329 12.76 -8.01 -15.76
C ASN A 329 11.45 -8.51 -16.39
N ARG A 330 10.31 -8.02 -15.87
CA ARG A 330 8.96 -8.42 -16.37
C ARG A 330 8.60 -7.77 -17.69
N THR A 331 8.95 -6.50 -17.86
CA THR A 331 8.49 -5.71 -19.00
C THR A 331 9.35 -5.90 -20.24
N VAL A 332 10.67 -6.02 -20.04
CA VAL A 332 11.64 -6.01 -21.15
C VAL A 332 12.40 -7.35 -21.23
N GLY A 333 12.22 -8.25 -20.26
CA GLY A 333 12.92 -9.54 -20.22
C GLY A 333 14.42 -9.40 -19.97
N LEU A 334 14.89 -8.26 -19.48
CA LEU A 334 16.28 -8.04 -19.12
C LEU A 334 16.60 -8.71 -17.79
N THR A 335 17.68 -9.46 -17.75
CA THR A 335 18.15 -10.07 -16.51
C THR A 335 18.89 -9.03 -15.66
N ALA A 336 18.27 -8.57 -14.59
CA ALA A 336 18.87 -7.63 -13.63
C ALA A 336 18.99 -8.31 -12.26
N SER A 337 20.03 -7.97 -11.51
CA SER A 337 20.17 -8.43 -10.12
C SER A 337 19.11 -7.78 -9.24
N THR A 338 18.29 -8.59 -8.58
CA THR A 338 17.24 -8.11 -7.67
C THR A 338 17.69 -8.00 -6.21
N GLU A 339 18.98 -8.23 -5.95
CA GLU A 339 19.54 -8.00 -4.62
C GLU A 339 19.57 -6.51 -4.32
N PRO A 340 19.05 -6.07 -3.15
CA PRO A 340 19.08 -4.68 -2.77
C PRO A 340 20.54 -4.27 -2.52
N ALA A 341 21.00 -3.25 -3.23
CA ALA A 341 22.29 -2.62 -3.01
C ALA A 341 22.09 -1.21 -2.46
N SER A 342 22.88 -0.82 -1.46
CA SER A 342 22.93 0.54 -0.97
C SER A 342 24.35 1.02 -0.84
N VAL A 343 24.60 2.30 -1.12
CA VAL A 343 25.95 2.88 -1.22
C VAL A 343 25.96 4.27 -0.61
N LEU A 344 27.05 4.65 0.05
CA LEU A 344 27.33 6.03 0.39
C LEU A 344 27.93 6.75 -0.83
N LEU A 345 27.65 8.03 -1.00
CA LEU A 345 28.26 8.81 -2.07
C LEU A 345 29.80 8.89 -1.96
N SER A 346 30.35 8.67 -0.76
CA SER A 346 31.79 8.59 -0.50
C SER A 346 32.41 7.23 -0.85
N ASP A 347 31.62 6.18 -1.09
CA ASP A 347 32.14 4.85 -1.38
C ASP A 347 32.74 4.73 -2.78
N LYS A 348 33.87 4.03 -2.89
CA LYS A 348 34.48 3.75 -4.20
C LYS A 348 33.63 2.81 -5.07
N SER A 349 32.83 1.94 -4.44
CA SER A 349 31.91 1.00 -5.11
C SER A 349 30.77 1.72 -5.84
N LEU A 350 30.61 3.04 -5.66
CA LEU A 350 29.64 3.84 -6.40
C LEU A 350 29.73 3.61 -7.92
N PHE A 351 30.94 3.44 -8.43
CA PHE A 351 31.20 3.27 -9.87
C PHE A 351 30.85 1.88 -10.42
N ASP A 352 30.52 0.91 -9.55
CA ASP A 352 30.11 -0.43 -9.96
C ASP A 352 28.67 -0.44 -10.47
N TYR A 353 27.88 0.57 -10.10
CA TYR A 353 26.46 0.65 -10.43
C TYR A 353 26.21 1.48 -11.69
N SER A 354 25.27 0.99 -12.52
CA SER A 354 24.87 1.68 -13.76
C SER A 354 24.00 2.90 -13.51
N MET A 355 23.17 2.84 -12.47
CA MET A 355 22.28 3.90 -12.05
C MET A 355 22.22 3.95 -10.52
N LEU A 356 22.13 5.16 -9.99
CA LEU A 356 21.83 5.42 -8.58
C LEU A 356 20.38 5.84 -8.41
N VAL A 357 19.77 5.41 -7.33
CA VAL A 357 18.43 5.83 -6.92
C VAL A 357 18.53 6.55 -5.58
N MET A 358 17.99 7.75 -5.49
CA MET A 358 18.02 8.58 -4.29
C MET A 358 16.61 9.08 -3.99
N HIS A 359 16.11 8.79 -2.82
CA HIS A 359 14.82 9.29 -2.38
C HIS A 359 14.83 9.59 -0.89
N GLY A 360 13.93 10.44 -0.45
CA GLY A 360 13.87 10.77 0.96
C GLY A 360 12.68 11.65 1.32
N ARG A 361 12.51 11.87 2.62
CA ARG A 361 11.40 12.63 3.19
C ARG A 361 11.85 13.87 3.96
N HIS A 362 13.09 13.88 4.43
CA HIS A 362 13.64 14.94 5.28
C HIS A 362 14.77 15.69 4.57
N ALA A 363 15.10 16.85 5.10
CA ALA A 363 16.28 17.56 4.64
C ALA A 363 17.55 16.74 4.93
N PHE A 364 18.54 16.88 4.06
CA PHE A 364 19.84 16.23 4.19
C PHE A 364 20.95 17.21 3.80
N THR A 365 22.16 16.88 4.16
CA THR A 365 23.36 17.61 3.78
C THR A 365 24.39 16.66 3.19
N THR A 366 25.27 17.17 2.35
CA THR A 366 26.35 16.41 1.73
C THR A 366 27.71 17.10 1.99
N THR A 367 28.74 16.29 2.10
CA THR A 367 30.12 16.75 2.20
C THR A 367 30.68 17.18 0.83
N ALA A 368 31.78 17.92 0.80
CA ALA A 368 32.46 18.27 -0.45
C ALA A 368 32.96 17.01 -1.20
N GLU A 369 33.50 16.02 -0.47
CA GLU A 369 33.94 14.74 -1.03
C GLU A 369 32.81 13.96 -1.71
N GLU A 370 31.63 13.90 -1.08
CA GLU A 370 30.45 13.24 -1.66
C GLU A 370 30.00 13.93 -2.94
N ARG A 371 30.02 15.27 -2.97
CA ARG A 371 29.68 16.03 -4.18
C ARG A 371 30.69 15.82 -5.30
N GLU A 372 31.99 15.87 -5.00
CA GLU A 372 33.05 15.62 -5.98
C GLU A 372 32.92 14.24 -6.60
N ARG A 373 32.73 13.21 -5.77
CA ARG A 373 32.60 11.81 -6.22
C ARG A 373 31.34 11.57 -7.05
N LEU A 374 30.21 12.16 -6.65
CA LEU A 374 29.01 12.10 -7.47
C LEU A 374 29.19 12.86 -8.80
N GLY A 375 29.86 14.01 -8.78
CA GLY A 375 30.20 14.76 -9.99
C GLY A 375 31.03 13.94 -10.98
N GLU A 376 32.02 13.20 -10.47
CA GLU A 376 32.81 12.26 -11.27
C GLU A 376 31.96 11.11 -11.83
N TYR A 377 31.07 10.52 -11.00
CA TYR A 377 30.17 9.46 -11.41
C TYR A 377 29.24 9.90 -12.57
N LEU A 378 28.62 11.07 -12.43
CA LEU A 378 27.72 11.63 -13.44
C LEU A 378 28.50 12.10 -14.70
N GLY A 379 29.72 12.64 -14.51
CA GLY A 379 30.63 13.03 -15.61
C GLY A 379 31.06 11.84 -16.49
N ARG A 380 31.04 10.63 -15.95
CA ARG A 380 31.25 9.39 -16.74
C ARG A 380 30.00 8.93 -17.51
N GLY A 381 28.95 9.75 -17.56
CA GLY A 381 27.70 9.45 -18.26
C GLY A 381 26.77 8.48 -17.52
N ARG A 382 26.99 8.27 -16.22
CA ARG A 382 26.09 7.52 -15.35
C ARG A 382 24.89 8.38 -14.95
N LEU A 383 23.85 7.78 -14.38
CA LEU A 383 22.58 8.43 -14.11
C LEU A 383 22.22 8.37 -12.62
N LEU A 384 21.76 9.48 -12.08
CA LEU A 384 21.07 9.58 -10.81
C LEU A 384 19.56 9.80 -11.05
N MET A 385 18.74 8.85 -10.62
CA MET A 385 17.30 9.04 -10.49
C MET A 385 16.99 9.46 -9.06
N ALA A 386 16.20 10.52 -8.88
CA ALA A 386 15.80 10.92 -7.54
C ALA A 386 14.33 11.34 -7.47
N ASP A 387 13.70 11.13 -6.29
CA ASP A 387 12.34 11.61 -6.04
C ASP A 387 12.11 12.01 -4.58
N ALA A 388 11.20 12.96 -4.39
CA ALA A 388 10.74 13.38 -3.08
C ALA A 388 9.62 12.46 -2.60
N CYS A 389 9.90 11.58 -1.64
CA CYS A 389 8.89 10.69 -1.05
C CYS A 389 7.68 11.48 -0.58
N CYS A 390 6.48 11.06 -1.02
CA CYS A 390 5.21 11.73 -0.75
C CYS A 390 5.16 13.22 -1.12
N GLY A 391 6.02 13.67 -2.02
CA GLY A 391 6.11 15.08 -2.41
C GLY A 391 6.69 15.98 -1.32
N SER A 392 7.62 15.46 -0.52
CA SER A 392 8.23 16.20 0.59
C SER A 392 8.91 17.49 0.16
N LYS A 393 8.40 18.61 0.66
CA LYS A 393 8.99 19.94 0.43
C LYS A 393 10.38 20.11 1.08
N GLN A 394 10.64 19.36 2.16
CA GLN A 394 11.94 19.41 2.85
C GLN A 394 13.01 18.74 2.00
N PHE A 395 12.70 17.54 1.49
CA PHE A 395 13.62 16.83 0.60
C PHE A 395 13.79 17.57 -0.74
N ASP A 396 12.69 18.05 -1.35
CA ASP A 396 12.74 18.81 -2.61
C ASP A 396 13.70 20.03 -2.51
N ARG A 397 13.59 20.80 -1.41
CA ARG A 397 14.50 21.93 -1.19
C ARG A 397 15.95 21.47 -1.03
N ALA A 398 16.20 20.51 -0.15
CA ALA A 398 17.54 19.99 0.09
C ALA A 398 18.19 19.39 -1.18
N PHE A 399 17.40 18.71 -2.02
CA PHE A 399 17.88 18.14 -3.27
C PHE A 399 18.23 19.23 -4.30
N ARG A 400 17.44 20.30 -4.38
CA ARG A 400 17.75 21.44 -5.26
C ARG A 400 19.00 22.18 -4.82
N ASP A 401 19.18 22.40 -3.52
CA ASP A 401 20.38 23.00 -2.95
C ASP A 401 21.61 22.11 -3.22
N PHE A 402 21.48 20.81 -3.05
CA PHE A 402 22.52 19.83 -3.38
C PHE A 402 22.91 19.87 -4.86
N MET A 403 21.96 19.94 -5.77
CA MET A 403 22.25 20.04 -7.21
C MET A 403 22.87 21.38 -7.59
N GLN A 404 22.48 22.46 -6.93
CA GLN A 404 23.07 23.78 -7.13
C GLN A 404 24.53 23.83 -6.66
N ASP A 405 24.83 23.16 -5.52
CA ASP A 405 26.20 23.04 -5.01
C ASP A 405 27.06 22.15 -5.91
N LEU A 406 26.50 21.07 -6.46
CA LEU A 406 27.20 20.15 -7.34
C LEU A 406 27.51 20.77 -8.72
N TYR A 407 26.58 21.55 -9.26
CA TYR A 407 26.66 22.17 -10.57
C TYR A 407 26.31 23.68 -10.49
N PRO A 408 27.21 24.53 -9.95
CA PRO A 408 26.99 25.98 -9.93
C PRO A 408 26.78 26.51 -11.34
N GLY A 409 25.62 27.06 -11.63
CA GLY A 409 25.27 27.55 -12.96
C GLY A 409 24.39 26.63 -13.81
N LYS A 410 24.07 25.43 -13.34
CA LYS A 410 23.02 24.60 -13.92
C LYS A 410 21.83 24.53 -12.95
N LYS A 411 20.62 24.45 -13.51
CA LYS A 411 19.39 24.28 -12.72
C LYS A 411 18.70 22.98 -13.15
N LEU A 412 17.93 22.42 -12.24
CA LEU A 412 16.96 21.38 -12.58
C LEU A 412 15.90 22.00 -13.51
N GLU A 413 15.89 21.59 -14.76
CA GLU A 413 14.96 22.07 -15.78
C GLU A 413 13.95 20.97 -16.13
N ARG A 414 12.73 21.37 -16.43
CA ARG A 414 11.69 20.42 -16.82
C ARG A 414 12.07 19.71 -18.11
N ILE A 415 12.01 18.39 -18.11
CA ILE A 415 12.25 17.57 -19.30
C ILE A 415 11.07 17.78 -20.27
N PRO A 416 11.33 18.16 -21.53
CA PRO A 416 10.28 18.37 -22.53
C PRO A 416 9.46 17.11 -22.78
N VAL A 417 8.15 17.27 -22.99
CA VAL A 417 7.21 16.14 -23.15
C VAL A 417 7.40 15.34 -24.44
N ASP A 418 8.11 15.89 -25.39
CA ASP A 418 8.51 15.26 -26.67
C ASP A 418 9.89 14.59 -26.59
N HIS A 419 10.55 14.62 -25.43
CA HIS A 419 11.83 13.95 -25.22
C HIS A 419 11.69 12.43 -25.35
N GLU A 420 12.73 11.75 -25.86
CA GLU A 420 12.77 10.30 -26.07
C GLU A 420 12.38 9.51 -24.82
N LEU A 421 12.74 9.98 -23.62
CA LEU A 421 12.33 9.36 -22.34
C LEU A 421 10.81 9.11 -22.23
N PHE A 422 9.98 9.89 -22.94
CA PHE A 422 8.52 9.82 -22.86
C PHE A 422 7.85 9.31 -24.14
N THR A 423 8.58 9.27 -25.25
CA THR A 423 7.98 9.09 -26.59
C THR A 423 8.63 8.01 -27.42
N ASP A 424 9.78 7.46 -27.02
CA ASP A 424 10.49 6.41 -27.74
C ASP A 424 9.61 5.14 -27.83
N GLU A 425 9.59 4.50 -29.02
CA GLU A 425 8.78 3.30 -29.27
C GLU A 425 9.26 2.08 -28.46
N ASP A 426 10.53 2.04 -28.10
CA ASP A 426 11.12 1.00 -27.24
C ASP A 426 10.79 1.18 -25.75
N PHE A 427 10.17 2.32 -25.39
CA PHE A 427 9.82 2.69 -24.03
C PHE A 427 8.31 2.70 -23.83
N HIS A 428 7.88 2.81 -22.56
CA HIS A 428 6.49 3.12 -22.29
C HIS A 428 6.15 4.54 -22.78
N ASN A 429 5.04 4.69 -23.47
CA ASN A 429 4.52 6.00 -23.81
C ASN A 429 4.04 6.70 -22.52
N LEU A 430 4.74 7.78 -22.13
CA LEU A 430 4.47 8.54 -20.91
C LEU A 430 3.86 9.92 -21.18
N ARG A 431 3.32 10.17 -22.37
CA ARG A 431 2.67 11.47 -22.68
C ARG A 431 1.55 11.82 -21.72
N GLN A 432 0.91 10.79 -21.14
CA GLN A 432 -0.07 10.93 -20.08
C GLN A 432 0.21 9.94 -18.94
N VAL A 433 0.26 10.47 -17.73
CA VAL A 433 0.41 9.73 -16.48
C VAL A 433 -0.58 10.26 -15.45
N GLN A 434 -0.90 9.44 -14.49
CA GLN A 434 -1.80 9.78 -13.39
C GLN A 434 -1.00 10.08 -12.13
N ARG A 435 -1.36 11.18 -11.46
CA ARG A 435 -0.76 11.60 -10.20
C ARG A 435 -1.84 11.78 -9.16
N ARG A 436 -1.58 11.28 -7.97
CA ARG A 436 -2.35 11.61 -6.79
C ARG A 436 -2.09 13.07 -6.43
N VAL A 437 -3.15 13.81 -6.23
CA VAL A 437 -3.14 15.16 -5.74
C VAL A 437 -3.96 15.24 -4.48
N THR A 438 -3.48 15.97 -3.50
CA THR A 438 -4.21 16.26 -2.27
C THR A 438 -4.49 17.74 -2.25
N VAL A 439 -5.74 18.09 -2.17
CA VAL A 439 -6.21 19.47 -2.05
C VAL A 439 -6.93 19.65 -0.71
N GLU A 440 -6.91 20.86 -0.20
CA GLU A 440 -7.68 21.21 0.98
C GLU A 440 -9.12 21.52 0.55
N GLY A 441 -10.07 20.70 1.01
CA GLY A 441 -11.49 20.86 0.72
C GLY A 441 -12.13 22.02 1.48
N GLN A 442 -13.41 22.28 1.22
CA GLN A 442 -14.16 23.43 1.75
C GLN A 442 -14.17 23.52 3.29
N ASN A 443 -14.03 22.38 3.99
CA ASN A 443 -14.06 22.31 5.46
C ASN A 443 -12.68 22.00 6.06
N ALA A 444 -11.58 22.38 5.41
CA ALA A 444 -10.21 22.05 5.79
C ALA A 444 -9.94 20.52 5.83
N THR A 445 -10.82 19.73 5.24
CA THR A 445 -10.61 18.29 5.04
C THR A 445 -9.66 18.05 3.86
N LEU A 446 -8.98 16.90 3.84
CA LEU A 446 -8.13 16.51 2.71
C LEU A 446 -8.99 15.83 1.65
N GLU A 447 -9.04 16.41 0.48
CA GLU A 447 -9.63 15.80 -0.69
C GLU A 447 -8.54 15.20 -1.56
N GLY A 448 -8.52 13.87 -1.67
CA GLY A 448 -7.66 13.16 -2.60
C GLY A 448 -8.30 13.08 -3.96
N GLY A 449 -7.50 13.29 -5.00
CA GLY A 449 -7.91 13.12 -6.39
C GLY A 449 -6.79 12.54 -7.24
N VAL A 450 -7.12 12.18 -8.46
CA VAL A 450 -6.14 11.78 -9.48
C VAL A 450 -6.18 12.81 -10.60
N ASP A 451 -5.05 13.44 -10.84
CA ASP A 451 -4.82 14.36 -11.97
C ASP A 451 -4.13 13.60 -13.10
N SER A 452 -4.56 13.84 -14.34
CA SER A 452 -3.97 13.23 -15.53
C SER A 452 -3.29 14.27 -16.39
N GLY A 453 -2.05 14.01 -16.78
CA GLY A 453 -1.29 14.93 -17.61
C GLY A 453 0.11 14.40 -17.91
N PRO A 454 0.97 15.20 -18.58
CA PRO A 454 2.33 14.79 -18.84
C PRO A 454 3.12 14.62 -17.54
N PRO A 455 4.14 13.72 -17.52
CA PRO A 455 4.96 13.53 -16.34
C PRO A 455 5.69 14.83 -15.98
N PHE A 456 5.81 15.10 -14.68
CA PHE A 456 6.58 16.23 -14.19
C PHE A 456 7.94 15.72 -13.72
N LEU A 457 8.88 15.61 -14.66
CA LEU A 457 10.27 15.29 -14.38
C LEU A 457 11.15 16.48 -14.72
N GLU A 458 12.16 16.68 -13.89
CA GLU A 458 13.19 17.69 -14.07
C GLU A 458 14.55 17.02 -14.21
N GLY A 459 15.52 17.64 -14.84
CA GLY A 459 16.82 17.02 -15.02
C GLY A 459 17.96 18.01 -15.20
N ILE A 460 19.18 17.49 -15.10
CA ILE A 460 20.42 18.20 -15.44
C ILE A 460 21.08 17.47 -16.59
N GLN A 461 21.44 18.24 -17.62
CA GLN A 461 22.15 17.71 -18.79
C GLN A 461 23.64 17.96 -18.71
N ILE A 462 24.43 16.96 -19.14
CA ILE A 462 25.86 17.07 -19.48
C ILE A 462 26.00 16.53 -20.90
N ASP A 463 26.63 17.29 -21.77
CA ASP A 463 26.85 16.95 -23.18
C ASP A 463 25.58 16.49 -23.93
N GLY A 464 24.46 17.19 -23.67
CA GLY A 464 23.17 16.93 -24.33
C GLY A 464 22.40 15.72 -23.78
N ARG A 465 22.85 15.10 -22.69
CA ARG A 465 22.22 13.95 -22.05
C ARG A 465 21.84 14.27 -20.61
N TYR A 466 20.66 13.81 -20.19
CA TYR A 466 20.27 13.86 -18.78
C TYR A 466 21.10 12.86 -17.98
N VAL A 467 21.84 13.36 -16.99
CA VAL A 467 22.60 12.58 -16.01
C VAL A 467 21.93 12.60 -14.64
N VAL A 468 21.06 13.58 -14.40
CA VAL A 468 20.17 13.62 -13.24
C VAL A 468 18.74 13.71 -13.75
N ILE A 469 17.87 12.85 -13.26
CA ILE A 469 16.41 12.89 -13.49
C ILE A 469 15.75 12.91 -12.12
N TYR A 470 14.99 13.96 -11.86
CA TYR A 470 14.38 14.22 -10.57
C TYR A 470 12.86 14.41 -10.68
N SER A 471 12.14 13.88 -9.72
CA SER A 471 10.72 14.12 -9.51
C SER A 471 10.46 14.74 -8.14
N LYS A 472 9.81 15.91 -8.11
CA LYS A 472 9.28 16.45 -6.85
C LYS A 472 8.02 15.71 -6.35
N PHE A 473 7.46 14.84 -7.18
CA PHE A 473 6.35 13.95 -6.86
C PHE A 473 6.88 12.56 -6.57
N ASP A 474 6.23 11.88 -5.64
CA ASP A 474 6.63 10.55 -5.20
C ASP A 474 6.60 9.51 -6.35
N ILE A 475 7.66 8.74 -6.42
CA ILE A 475 7.78 7.54 -7.24
C ILE A 475 8.06 6.33 -6.33
N SER A 476 9.01 6.47 -5.42
CA SER A 476 9.55 5.36 -4.63
C SER A 476 8.53 4.73 -3.69
N CYS A 477 7.75 5.52 -2.94
CA CYS A 477 6.68 4.98 -2.07
C CYS A 477 5.55 4.35 -2.89
N ALA A 478 5.28 4.89 -4.10
CA ALA A 478 4.30 4.31 -5.01
C ALA A 478 4.74 2.92 -5.52
N LEU A 479 6.04 2.72 -5.77
CA LEU A 479 6.61 1.42 -6.14
C LEU A 479 6.45 0.38 -5.02
N GLU A 480 6.46 0.81 -3.76
CA GLU A 480 6.23 -0.04 -2.59
C GLU A 480 4.76 -0.12 -2.17
N ARG A 481 3.88 0.66 -2.82
CA ARG A 481 2.45 0.78 -2.48
C ARG A 481 2.21 1.32 -1.07
N GLN A 482 3.14 2.10 -0.57
CA GLN A 482 3.06 2.74 0.74
C GLN A 482 2.41 4.13 0.69
N ALA A 483 1.92 4.55 -0.47
CA ALA A 483 1.29 5.86 -0.60
C ALA A 483 -0.02 5.95 0.21
N SER A 484 -0.23 7.11 0.83
CA SER A 484 -1.45 7.48 1.56
C SER A 484 -2.18 8.63 0.85
N ILE A 485 -3.35 9.01 1.35
CA ILE A 485 -4.11 10.17 0.82
C ILE A 485 -3.30 11.47 0.87
N ALA A 486 -2.36 11.60 1.79
CA ALA A 486 -1.49 12.77 1.91
C ALA A 486 -0.24 12.70 1.02
N CYS A 487 -0.05 11.60 0.27
CA CYS A 487 1.12 11.37 -0.55
C CYS A 487 0.91 11.93 -1.96
N ALA A 488 1.49 13.10 -2.24
CA ALA A 488 1.50 13.66 -3.59
C ALA A 488 2.51 12.93 -4.47
N GLY A 489 2.03 12.15 -5.44
CA GLY A 489 2.91 11.31 -6.25
C GLY A 489 2.18 10.60 -7.38
N TYR A 490 2.92 9.80 -8.14
CA TYR A 490 2.34 9.02 -9.23
C TYR A 490 1.53 7.83 -8.68
N VAL A 491 0.52 7.40 -9.44
CA VAL A 491 -0.11 6.10 -9.17
C VAL A 491 0.90 4.99 -9.43
N THR A 492 0.77 3.85 -8.75
CA THR A 492 1.77 2.77 -8.80
C THR A 492 2.11 2.32 -10.23
N GLU A 493 1.12 2.22 -11.10
CA GLU A 493 1.32 1.78 -12.48
C GLU A 493 2.18 2.76 -13.29
N ASP A 494 1.97 4.05 -13.10
CA ASP A 494 2.77 5.09 -13.79
C ASP A 494 4.13 5.31 -13.15
N ALA A 495 4.25 5.16 -11.82
CA ALA A 495 5.54 5.14 -11.14
C ALA A 495 6.45 4.02 -11.68
N VAL A 496 5.89 2.83 -11.91
CA VAL A 496 6.60 1.70 -12.55
C VAL A 496 7.04 2.06 -13.97
N ARG A 497 6.13 2.56 -14.81
CA ARG A 497 6.42 2.93 -16.21
C ARG A 497 7.51 4.01 -16.30
N ILE A 498 7.43 5.04 -15.46
CA ILE A 498 8.44 6.11 -15.37
C ILE A 498 9.80 5.53 -14.98
N SER A 499 9.85 4.69 -13.95
CA SER A 499 11.10 4.11 -13.46
C SER A 499 11.75 3.17 -14.47
N VAL A 500 10.95 2.36 -15.17
CA VAL A 500 11.42 1.50 -16.26
C VAL A 500 12.03 2.33 -17.38
N ASN A 501 11.35 3.39 -17.84
CA ASN A 501 11.89 4.27 -18.88
C ASN A 501 13.19 4.95 -18.46
N ILE A 502 13.28 5.44 -17.22
CA ILE A 502 14.52 6.06 -16.70
C ILE A 502 15.67 5.06 -16.69
N LEU A 503 15.41 3.82 -16.25
CA LEU A 503 16.43 2.77 -16.23
C LEU A 503 16.88 2.40 -17.64
N LEU A 504 15.95 2.20 -18.59
CA LEU A 504 16.27 1.93 -19.99
C LEU A 504 17.06 3.08 -20.61
N TYR A 505 16.65 4.33 -20.36
CA TYR A 505 17.37 5.53 -20.79
C TYR A 505 18.82 5.55 -20.25
N SER A 506 19.04 5.09 -19.01
CA SER A 506 20.39 5.00 -18.43
C SER A 506 21.31 4.05 -19.20
N MET A 507 20.74 3.08 -19.91
CA MET A 507 21.49 2.06 -20.68
C MET A 507 21.79 2.52 -22.11
N LEU A 508 20.95 3.34 -22.69
CA LEU A 508 21.13 3.84 -24.06
C LEU A 508 22.31 4.84 -24.09
N ARG A 509 23.48 4.37 -24.46
CA ARG A 509 24.62 5.27 -24.78
C ARG A 509 24.48 5.76 -26.22
N LYS A 510 24.11 7.03 -26.39
CA LYS A 510 24.38 7.72 -27.67
C LYS A 510 25.88 8.02 -27.73
N GLY A 511 26.63 7.11 -28.33
CA GLY A 511 28.08 7.28 -28.56
C GLY A 511 28.75 5.91 -28.44
N GLY A 512 28.94 5.25 -29.57
CA GLY A 512 29.52 3.96 -29.85
C GLY A 512 30.15 3.20 -28.68
N LEU A 513 29.67 1.99 -28.49
CA LEU A 513 30.47 0.96 -27.85
C LEU A 513 31.84 0.95 -28.52
N PRO A 514 32.97 1.07 -27.79
CA PRO A 514 34.22 0.68 -28.37
C PRO A 514 34.07 -0.79 -28.74
N ALA A 515 34.26 -1.09 -30.04
CA ALA A 515 34.29 -2.48 -30.49
C ALA A 515 35.26 -3.22 -29.58
N THR A 516 34.74 -4.22 -28.89
CA THR A 516 35.58 -5.22 -28.21
C THR A 516 36.49 -5.86 -29.24
N ARG A 517 37.77 -5.56 -29.14
CA ARG A 517 38.82 -6.40 -29.74
C ARG A 517 39.07 -7.59 -28.85
#